data_8c71e13ed0111c005a66f9f729941496
#
_entry.id   8c71e13ed0111c005a66f9f729941496
#
_cell.length_a   1.000
_cell.length_b   1.000
_cell.length_c   1.000
_cell.angle_alpha   90.00
_cell.angle_beta   90.00
_cell.angle_gamma   90.00
#
_symmetry.space_group_name_H-M   'P 1'
#
loop_
_entity.id
_entity.type
_entity.pdbx_description
1 polymer ?
#
loop_
_entity_poly.entity_id
_entity_poly.type
_entity_poly.pdbx_seq_one_letter_code
_entity_poly.pdbx_strand_id
1 'polypeptide(L)'
;MIKANEYRTVTCGELREENIGQQVRVAGWVENIRDHGGVMFLDIRDQYGVLQVVVHNDELLKDINKECTVTLSGTVVKRDEETINKKIATGFVEVHTEDIKVLGKCKNVLPFEVATSTNTNEEVRLKYRFLDLRNPKVHNNIMIRSQIITFLRNKMNEMGFMEIQTPILSTSSPEGARDYLIPSRKHKGRFYALPQAPQIFKQLLMVSGFDR
;
A
#
# COMPACT_ATOMS: atom_id res chain seq x y z
N MET A 1 -10.10 -12.86 3.40
CA MET A 1 -9.75 -12.66 4.82
C MET A 1 -8.24 -12.69 4.98
N ILE A 2 -7.67 -11.69 5.63
CA ILE A 2 -6.25 -11.66 5.96
C ILE A 2 -6.03 -12.62 7.11
N LYS A 3 -5.01 -13.48 7.01
CA LYS A 3 -4.69 -14.39 8.10
C LYS A 3 -4.18 -13.60 9.30
N ALA A 4 -4.74 -13.86 10.48
CA ALA A 4 -4.19 -13.40 11.75
C ALA A 4 -2.74 -13.91 11.90
N ASN A 5 -1.91 -13.09 12.53
CA ASN A 5 -0.51 -13.40 12.81
C ASN A 5 -0.12 -12.85 14.19
N GLU A 6 1.15 -12.99 14.57
CA GLU A 6 1.64 -12.53 15.87
C GLU A 6 1.50 -11.00 16.08
N TYR A 7 1.42 -10.21 15.01
CA TYR A 7 1.35 -8.74 15.09
C TYR A 7 -0.08 -8.20 14.98
N ARG A 8 -1.01 -8.92 14.36
CA ARG A 8 -2.41 -8.49 14.22
C ARG A 8 -3.38 -9.64 14.07
N THR A 9 -4.58 -9.47 14.64
CA THR A 9 -5.72 -10.36 14.44
C THR A 9 -6.73 -9.79 13.44
N VAL A 10 -6.79 -8.45 13.32
CA VAL A 10 -7.68 -7.68 12.43
C VAL A 10 -6.91 -6.55 11.75
N THR A 11 -7.48 -5.99 10.68
CA THR A 11 -6.94 -4.80 10.02
C THR A 11 -7.54 -3.51 10.58
N CYS A 12 -6.87 -2.38 10.31
CA CYS A 12 -7.35 -1.06 10.75
C CYS A 12 -8.63 -0.60 10.03
N GLY A 13 -9.09 -1.31 9.01
CA GLY A 13 -10.30 -0.97 8.25
C GLY A 13 -11.50 -1.87 8.51
N GLU A 14 -11.33 -2.99 9.24
CA GLU A 14 -12.36 -4.03 9.39
C GLU A 14 -13.36 -3.79 10.52
N LEU A 15 -12.97 -3.11 11.60
CA LEU A 15 -13.79 -3.02 12.82
C LEU A 15 -15.06 -2.21 12.60
N ARG A 16 -16.17 -2.73 13.17
CA ARG A 16 -17.51 -2.14 13.14
C ARG A 16 -18.16 -2.26 14.52
N GLU A 17 -19.37 -1.73 14.67
CA GLU A 17 -20.12 -1.78 15.94
C GLU A 17 -20.38 -3.22 16.42
N GLU A 18 -20.48 -4.20 15.52
CA GLU A 18 -20.62 -5.63 15.84
C GLU A 18 -19.40 -6.24 16.55
N ASN A 19 -18.25 -5.55 16.50
CA ASN A 19 -17.02 -5.99 17.15
C ASN A 19 -16.85 -5.41 18.57
N ILE A 20 -17.78 -4.58 19.05
CA ILE A 20 -17.71 -3.98 20.40
C ILE A 20 -17.57 -5.06 21.46
N GLY A 21 -16.65 -4.85 22.40
CA GLY A 21 -16.30 -5.79 23.47
C GLY A 21 -15.27 -6.86 23.07
N GLN A 22 -14.91 -6.98 21.80
CA GLN A 22 -13.90 -7.94 21.37
C GLN A 22 -12.48 -7.46 21.72
N GLN A 23 -11.64 -8.40 22.11
CA GLN A 23 -10.20 -8.21 22.23
C GLN A 23 -9.56 -8.38 20.86
N VAL A 24 -8.85 -7.36 20.41
CA VAL A 24 -8.20 -7.35 19.10
C VAL A 24 -6.73 -6.96 19.22
N ARG A 25 -5.95 -7.39 18.24
CA ARG A 25 -4.60 -6.90 18.02
C ARG A 25 -4.53 -6.26 16.64
N VAL A 26 -4.01 -5.02 16.58
CA VAL A 26 -3.83 -4.27 15.35
C VAL A 26 -2.37 -3.87 15.18
N ALA A 27 -1.93 -3.72 13.94
CA ALA A 27 -0.60 -3.23 13.62
C ALA A 27 -0.67 -2.29 12.42
N GLY A 28 0.09 -1.21 12.46
CA GLY A 28 0.12 -0.21 11.41
C GLY A 28 1.11 0.92 11.70
N TRP A 29 1.00 1.97 10.90
CA TRP A 29 1.74 3.21 11.09
C TRP A 29 0.94 4.20 11.92
N VAL A 30 1.61 4.90 12.82
CA VAL A 30 1.02 6.01 13.58
C VAL A 30 0.86 7.22 12.65
N GLU A 31 -0.36 7.55 12.27
CA GLU A 31 -0.65 8.68 11.39
C GLU A 31 -0.73 9.99 12.15
N ASN A 32 -1.47 10.00 13.27
CA ASN A 32 -1.61 11.16 14.14
C ASN A 32 -1.53 10.78 15.62
N ILE A 33 -1.08 11.72 16.42
CA ILE A 33 -1.08 11.65 17.88
C ILE A 33 -1.73 12.93 18.39
N ARG A 34 -2.75 12.81 19.25
CA ARG A 34 -3.47 13.95 19.83
C ARG A 34 -3.57 13.76 21.34
N ASP A 35 -3.35 14.83 22.10
CA ASP A 35 -3.57 14.90 23.54
C ASP A 35 -4.86 15.68 23.83
N HIS A 36 -5.75 15.10 24.61
CA HIS A 36 -6.96 15.71 25.09
C HIS A 36 -7.03 15.58 26.62
N GLY A 37 -6.23 16.42 27.30
CA GLY A 37 -6.31 16.52 28.77
C GLY A 37 -5.88 15.26 29.53
N GLY A 38 -4.85 14.56 29.07
CA GLY A 38 -4.30 13.36 29.71
C GLY A 38 -4.80 12.04 29.11
N VAL A 39 -5.69 12.09 28.11
CA VAL A 39 -6.05 10.94 27.29
C VAL A 39 -5.45 11.12 25.92
N MET A 40 -4.66 10.16 25.48
CA MET A 40 -3.96 10.21 24.19
C MET A 40 -4.73 9.44 23.14
N PHE A 41 -4.90 10.05 21.97
CA PHE A 41 -5.53 9.44 20.80
C PHE A 41 -4.51 9.24 19.70
N LEU A 42 -4.43 8.01 19.20
CA LEU A 42 -3.62 7.67 18.04
C LEU A 42 -4.52 7.26 16.88
N ASP A 43 -4.23 7.78 15.71
CA ASP A 43 -4.77 7.21 14.47
C ASP A 43 -3.75 6.22 13.92
N ILE A 44 -4.11 4.94 13.89
CA ILE A 44 -3.27 3.86 13.35
C ILE A 44 -3.79 3.53 11.96
N ARG A 45 -2.89 3.58 10.99
CA ARG A 45 -3.20 3.33 9.58
C ARG A 45 -2.51 2.09 9.07
N ASP A 46 -3.22 1.29 8.29
CA ASP A 46 -2.67 0.24 7.44
C ASP A 46 -3.15 0.38 5.99
N GLN A 47 -2.98 -0.65 5.15
CA GLN A 47 -3.46 -0.66 3.77
C GLN A 47 -5.00 -0.58 3.67
N TYR A 48 -5.72 -0.99 4.70
CA TYR A 48 -7.17 -1.21 4.67
C TYR A 48 -7.97 -0.08 5.30
N GLY A 49 -7.32 0.78 6.06
CA GLY A 49 -7.98 1.93 6.65
C GLY A 49 -7.23 2.55 7.82
N VAL A 50 -7.98 3.36 8.56
CA VAL A 50 -7.52 4.08 9.76
C VAL A 50 -8.40 3.68 10.93
N LEU A 51 -7.78 3.44 12.08
CA LEU A 51 -8.43 3.11 13.35
C LEU A 51 -7.97 4.07 14.44
N GLN A 52 -8.89 4.65 15.18
CA GLN A 52 -8.56 5.41 16.38
C GLN A 52 -8.29 4.45 17.55
N VAL A 53 -7.23 4.76 18.28
CA VAL A 53 -6.81 4.05 19.48
C VAL A 53 -6.72 5.04 20.64
N VAL A 54 -7.27 4.68 21.78
CA VAL A 54 -7.24 5.46 23.03
C VAL A 54 -6.19 4.85 23.95
N VAL A 55 -5.31 5.71 24.46
CA VAL A 55 -4.23 5.34 25.38
C VAL A 55 -4.36 6.19 26.64
N HIS A 56 -4.54 5.54 27.80
CA HIS A 56 -4.68 6.22 29.08
C HIS A 56 -3.34 6.42 29.82
N ASN A 57 -2.30 5.72 29.38
CA ASN A 57 -0.94 5.85 29.95
C ASN A 57 0.00 6.46 28.90
N ASP A 58 0.34 7.72 29.07
CA ASP A 58 1.23 8.47 28.19
C ASP A 58 2.67 7.94 28.14
N GLU A 59 3.10 7.19 29.17
CA GLU A 59 4.42 6.55 29.17
C GLU A 59 4.62 5.58 28.00
N LEU A 60 3.54 4.96 27.53
CA LEU A 60 3.54 4.06 26.37
C LEU A 60 3.93 4.78 25.07
N LEU A 61 3.85 6.11 25.06
CA LEU A 61 4.08 6.92 23.85
C LEU A 61 5.44 7.59 23.79
N LYS A 62 6.30 7.45 24.81
CA LYS A 62 7.61 8.14 24.91
C LYS A 62 8.51 7.98 23.66
N ASP A 63 8.41 6.84 22.99
CA ASP A 63 9.24 6.49 21.82
C ASP A 63 8.46 6.48 20.51
N ILE A 64 7.21 6.97 20.52
CA ILE A 64 6.30 6.90 19.38
C ILE A 64 6.18 8.26 18.71
N ASN A 65 6.54 8.30 17.42
CA ASN A 65 6.36 9.45 16.55
C ASN A 65 5.45 9.09 15.38
N LYS A 66 5.03 10.10 14.62
CA LYS A 66 4.34 9.87 13.34
C LYS A 66 5.15 8.93 12.46
N GLU A 67 4.44 8.05 11.75
CA GLU A 67 4.98 7.03 10.86
C GLU A 67 5.86 5.95 11.54
N CYS A 68 5.94 5.90 12.89
CA CYS A 68 6.39 4.70 13.57
C CYS A 68 5.48 3.52 13.25
N THR A 69 6.05 2.33 13.15
CA THR A 69 5.28 1.09 13.01
C THR A 69 5.06 0.49 14.40
N VAL A 70 3.81 0.27 14.74
CA VAL A 70 3.42 -0.26 16.06
C VAL A 70 2.53 -1.49 15.93
N THR A 71 2.50 -2.32 16.97
CA THR A 71 1.43 -3.28 17.24
C THR A 71 0.90 -3.02 18.63
N LEU A 72 -0.40 -3.17 18.80
CA LEU A 72 -1.10 -2.96 20.06
C LEU A 72 -2.24 -3.94 20.23
N SER A 73 -2.58 -4.24 21.45
CA SER A 73 -3.72 -5.07 21.81
C SER A 73 -4.69 -4.27 22.68
N GLY A 74 -5.98 -4.44 22.48
CA GLY A 74 -6.98 -3.71 23.23
C GLY A 74 -8.40 -4.16 22.95
N THR A 75 -9.33 -3.52 23.66
CA THR A 75 -10.77 -3.79 23.55
C THR A 75 -11.42 -2.80 22.61
N VAL A 76 -12.26 -3.30 21.71
CA VAL A 76 -13.10 -2.46 20.85
C VAL A 76 -14.22 -1.82 21.65
N VAL A 77 -14.33 -0.50 21.59
CA VAL A 77 -15.32 0.29 22.32
C VAL A 77 -16.10 1.17 21.33
N LYS A 78 -17.36 1.44 21.65
CA LYS A 78 -18.16 2.41 20.88
C LYS A 78 -17.67 3.83 21.18
N ARG A 79 -17.56 4.68 20.17
CA ARG A 79 -17.29 6.11 20.36
C ARG A 79 -18.50 6.84 20.89
N ASP A 80 -18.26 7.87 21.66
CA ASP A 80 -19.31 8.83 22.04
C ASP A 80 -19.90 9.50 20.80
N GLU A 81 -21.18 9.81 20.83
CA GLU A 81 -21.91 10.39 19.69
C GLU A 81 -21.25 11.65 19.13
N GLU A 82 -20.66 12.47 19.99
CA GLU A 82 -19.97 13.72 19.63
C GLU A 82 -18.62 13.46 18.94
N THR A 83 -18.02 12.28 19.13
CA THR A 83 -16.69 11.92 18.60
C THR A 83 -16.74 11.02 17.36
N ILE A 84 -17.94 10.64 16.91
CA ILE A 84 -18.12 9.81 15.71
C ILE A 84 -17.52 10.49 14.48
N ASN A 85 -16.64 9.78 13.78
CA ASN A 85 -16.01 10.24 12.56
C ASN A 85 -16.55 9.51 11.32
N LYS A 86 -17.58 10.06 10.69
CA LYS A 86 -18.22 9.50 9.49
C LYS A 86 -17.32 9.43 8.23
N LYS A 87 -16.10 10.03 8.28
CA LYS A 87 -15.16 10.04 7.15
C LYS A 87 -14.34 8.75 7.02
N ILE A 88 -14.27 7.95 8.08
CA ILE A 88 -13.54 6.68 8.10
C ILE A 88 -14.49 5.52 8.38
N ALA A 89 -14.21 4.37 7.82
CA ALA A 89 -15.08 3.19 7.91
C ALA A 89 -15.26 2.66 9.36
N THR A 90 -14.24 2.86 10.19
CA THR A 90 -14.21 2.48 11.62
C THR A 90 -14.67 3.59 12.56
N GLY A 91 -15.24 4.67 12.02
CA GLY A 91 -15.49 5.91 12.77
C GLY A 91 -16.53 5.83 13.90
N PHE A 92 -17.25 4.72 14.03
CA PHE A 92 -18.19 4.46 15.13
C PHE A 92 -17.55 3.74 16.32
N VAL A 93 -16.35 3.19 16.12
CA VAL A 93 -15.62 2.42 17.14
C VAL A 93 -14.20 2.93 17.30
N GLU A 94 -13.61 2.59 18.45
CA GLU A 94 -12.21 2.84 18.75
C GLU A 94 -11.65 1.66 19.54
N VAL A 95 -10.33 1.58 19.72
CA VAL A 95 -9.70 0.54 20.53
C VAL A 95 -9.07 1.18 21.76
N HIS A 96 -9.48 0.76 22.95
CA HIS A 96 -8.81 1.13 24.19
C HIS A 96 -7.68 0.15 24.46
N THR A 97 -6.47 0.65 24.56
CA THR A 97 -5.26 -0.19 24.72
C THR A 97 -4.49 0.14 26.00
N GLU A 98 -3.88 -0.90 26.56
CA GLU A 98 -2.95 -0.83 27.69
C GLU A 98 -1.56 -1.31 27.31
N ASP A 99 -1.37 -1.80 26.08
CA ASP A 99 -0.09 -2.32 25.58
C ASP A 99 0.18 -1.87 24.15
N ILE A 100 1.32 -1.22 23.96
CA ILE A 100 1.81 -0.80 22.63
C ILE A 100 3.27 -1.20 22.51
N LYS A 101 3.57 -1.96 21.45
CA LYS A 101 4.95 -2.33 21.11
C LYS A 101 5.39 -1.63 19.83
N VAL A 102 6.48 -0.89 19.89
CA VAL A 102 7.13 -0.29 18.72
C VAL A 102 7.87 -1.37 17.94
N LEU A 103 7.46 -1.63 16.70
CA LEU A 103 8.10 -2.56 15.79
C LEU A 103 9.18 -1.88 14.95
N GLY A 104 8.97 -0.60 14.63
CA GLY A 104 9.93 0.20 13.88
C GLY A 104 9.83 1.67 14.25
N LYS A 105 10.93 2.23 14.76
CA LYS A 105 11.02 3.65 15.08
C LYS A 105 11.13 4.49 13.81
N CYS A 106 10.47 5.64 13.78
CA CYS A 106 10.60 6.63 12.74
C CYS A 106 11.51 7.78 13.20
N LYS A 107 12.17 8.46 12.27
CA LYS A 107 12.91 9.70 12.57
C LYS A 107 11.91 10.80 12.93
N ASN A 108 12.30 11.67 13.87
CA ASN A 108 11.45 12.76 14.35
C ASN A 108 11.06 13.76 13.24
N VAL A 109 11.94 13.93 12.23
CA VAL A 109 11.70 14.85 11.12
C VAL A 109 11.54 14.03 9.84
N LEU A 110 10.31 14.05 9.31
CA LEU A 110 9.99 13.47 8.01
C LEU A 110 10.33 14.47 6.89
N PRO A 111 10.69 14.00 5.69
CA PRO A 111 10.96 14.88 4.54
C PRO A 111 9.69 15.63 4.07
N PHE A 112 8.53 15.11 4.38
CA PHE A 112 7.20 15.71 4.15
C PHE A 112 6.13 14.97 4.97
N GLU A 113 5.00 15.63 5.19
CA GLU A 113 3.81 15.01 5.78
C GLU A 113 3.15 14.06 4.76
N VAL A 114 2.93 12.79 5.17
CA VAL A 114 2.38 11.75 4.29
C VAL A 114 1.00 12.14 3.76
N ALA A 115 0.11 12.66 4.62
CA ALA A 115 -1.25 13.03 4.24
C ALA A 115 -1.31 14.09 3.13
N THR A 116 -0.33 14.99 3.07
CA THR A 116 -0.25 16.09 2.10
C THR A 116 0.90 15.94 1.10
N SER A 117 1.47 14.75 0.96
CA SER A 117 2.64 14.50 0.11
C SER A 117 2.46 14.96 -1.33
N THR A 118 1.23 14.93 -1.86
CA THR A 118 0.93 15.38 -3.24
C THR A 118 1.21 16.87 -3.47
N ASN A 119 1.34 17.67 -2.40
CA ASN A 119 1.70 19.10 -2.47
C ASN A 119 3.22 19.33 -2.42
N THR A 120 4.00 18.27 -2.20
CA THR A 120 5.47 18.33 -2.12
C THR A 120 6.08 18.20 -3.52
N ASN A 121 7.24 18.81 -3.71
CA ASN A 121 8.02 18.70 -4.96
C ASN A 121 8.22 17.23 -5.36
N GLU A 122 8.06 16.94 -6.65
CA GLU A 122 8.12 15.58 -7.20
C GLU A 122 9.46 14.90 -6.94
N GLU A 123 10.58 15.59 -7.05
CA GLU A 123 11.91 15.04 -6.79
C GLU A 123 12.04 14.51 -5.36
N VAL A 124 11.51 15.26 -4.38
CA VAL A 124 11.51 14.84 -2.97
C VAL A 124 10.60 13.62 -2.78
N ARG A 125 9.43 13.63 -3.40
CA ARG A 125 8.48 12.50 -3.37
C ARG A 125 9.08 11.23 -3.99
N LEU A 126 9.77 11.35 -5.13
CA LEU A 126 10.44 10.23 -5.79
C LEU A 126 11.61 9.71 -4.97
N LYS A 127 12.39 10.59 -4.34
CA LYS A 127 13.48 10.20 -3.43
C LYS A 127 12.98 9.40 -2.22
N TYR A 128 11.84 9.78 -1.66
CA TYR A 128 11.21 9.11 -0.51
C TYR A 128 9.91 8.42 -0.91
N ARG A 129 9.93 7.74 -2.06
CA ARG A 129 8.73 7.14 -2.67
C ARG A 129 7.96 6.20 -1.75
N PHE A 130 8.63 5.49 -0.87
CA PHE A 130 8.00 4.61 0.12
C PHE A 130 7.09 5.35 1.11
N LEU A 131 7.37 6.63 1.44
CA LEU A 131 6.48 7.48 2.24
C LEU A 131 5.34 8.02 1.38
N ASP A 132 5.64 8.50 0.17
CA ASP A 132 4.63 9.03 -0.75
C ASP A 132 3.56 7.99 -1.11
N LEU A 133 3.95 6.72 -1.25
CA LEU A 133 3.02 5.61 -1.48
C LEU A 133 2.09 5.30 -0.30
N ARG A 134 2.36 5.82 0.89
CA ARG A 134 1.46 5.74 2.05
C ARG A 134 0.32 6.77 1.99
N ASN A 135 0.46 7.83 1.17
CA ASN A 135 -0.62 8.80 0.97
C ASN A 135 -1.84 8.08 0.38
N PRO A 136 -3.05 8.25 0.96
CA PRO A 136 -4.23 7.51 0.53
C PRO A 136 -4.57 7.66 -0.96
N LYS A 137 -4.41 8.87 -1.51
CA LYS A 137 -4.66 9.13 -2.94
C LYS A 137 -3.66 8.41 -3.84
N VAL A 138 -2.37 8.46 -3.49
CA VAL A 138 -1.29 7.81 -4.26
C VAL A 138 -1.41 6.29 -4.15
N HIS A 139 -1.67 5.79 -2.94
CA HIS A 139 -1.94 4.38 -2.68
C HIS A 139 -3.10 3.85 -3.51
N ASN A 140 -4.24 4.55 -3.48
CA ASN A 140 -5.44 4.17 -4.23
C ASN A 140 -5.19 4.09 -5.73
N ASN A 141 -4.38 4.97 -6.31
CA ASN A 141 -4.01 4.89 -7.73
C ASN A 141 -3.30 3.58 -8.08
N ILE A 142 -2.43 3.08 -7.20
CA ILE A 142 -1.76 1.78 -7.39
C ILE A 142 -2.76 0.62 -7.27
N MET A 143 -3.68 0.70 -6.29
CA MET A 143 -4.71 -0.32 -6.10
C MET A 143 -5.66 -0.39 -7.30
N ILE A 144 -6.15 0.75 -7.79
CA ILE A 144 -7.01 0.82 -8.98
C ILE A 144 -6.28 0.27 -10.21
N ARG A 145 -5.01 0.66 -10.41
CA ARG A 145 -4.20 0.13 -11.52
C ARG A 145 -4.11 -1.40 -11.48
N SER A 146 -3.85 -1.97 -10.30
CA SER A 146 -3.80 -3.43 -10.12
C SER A 146 -5.15 -4.09 -10.47
N GLN A 147 -6.26 -3.50 -10.01
CA GLN A 147 -7.61 -4.00 -10.31
C GLN A 147 -7.92 -3.96 -11.81
N ILE A 148 -7.58 -2.86 -12.48
CA ILE A 148 -7.77 -2.70 -13.93
C ILE A 148 -6.98 -3.78 -14.70
N ILE A 149 -5.71 -4.01 -14.35
CA ILE A 149 -4.89 -5.03 -15.01
C ILE A 149 -5.50 -6.43 -14.80
N THR A 150 -5.92 -6.74 -13.58
CA THR A 150 -6.57 -8.03 -13.27
C THR A 150 -7.87 -8.20 -14.05
N PHE A 151 -8.70 -7.15 -14.10
CA PHE A 151 -9.94 -7.16 -14.89
C PHE A 151 -9.68 -7.42 -16.37
N LEU A 152 -8.71 -6.71 -16.98
CA LEU A 152 -8.36 -6.88 -18.39
C LEU A 152 -7.87 -8.30 -18.68
N ARG A 153 -7.00 -8.87 -17.82
CA ARG A 153 -6.55 -10.26 -17.97
C ARG A 153 -7.69 -11.26 -17.93
N ASN A 154 -8.53 -11.13 -16.91
CA ASN A 154 -9.70 -12.01 -16.78
C ASN A 154 -10.61 -11.90 -17.98
N LYS A 155 -10.87 -10.66 -18.45
CA LYS A 155 -11.74 -10.43 -19.60
C LYS A 155 -11.17 -11.02 -20.89
N MET A 156 -9.86 -10.87 -21.12
CA MET A 156 -9.20 -11.47 -22.28
C MET A 156 -9.25 -13.01 -22.21
N ASN A 157 -9.01 -13.61 -21.04
CA ASN A 157 -9.12 -15.05 -20.84
C ASN A 157 -10.55 -15.56 -21.08
N GLU A 158 -11.59 -14.86 -20.60
CA GLU A 158 -13.00 -15.19 -20.87
C GLU A 158 -13.33 -15.17 -22.36
N MET A 159 -12.69 -14.29 -23.13
CA MET A 159 -12.82 -14.20 -24.58
C MET A 159 -11.99 -15.25 -25.33
N GLY A 160 -11.28 -16.13 -24.62
CA GLY A 160 -10.47 -17.22 -25.17
C GLY A 160 -9.06 -16.81 -25.59
N PHE A 161 -8.59 -15.62 -25.17
CA PHE A 161 -7.21 -15.22 -25.41
C PHE A 161 -6.27 -15.84 -24.37
N MET A 162 -5.07 -16.23 -24.79
CA MET A 162 -4.02 -16.74 -23.92
C MET A 162 -2.99 -15.64 -23.65
N GLU A 163 -2.68 -15.38 -22.37
CA GLU A 163 -1.59 -14.48 -22.01
C GLU A 163 -0.26 -15.21 -22.15
N ILE A 164 0.61 -14.73 -23.04
CA ILE A 164 1.94 -15.27 -23.27
C ILE A 164 2.99 -14.21 -22.95
N GLN A 165 3.93 -14.57 -22.09
CA GLN A 165 5.05 -13.69 -21.75
C GLN A 165 6.14 -13.82 -22.84
N THR A 166 6.40 -12.73 -23.55
CA THR A 166 7.47 -12.64 -24.56
C THR A 166 8.76 -12.08 -23.95
N PRO A 167 9.94 -12.37 -24.58
CA PRO A 167 11.21 -11.77 -24.12
C PRO A 167 11.18 -10.24 -24.14
N ILE A 168 11.66 -9.63 -23.04
CA ILE A 168 11.81 -8.17 -22.93
C ILE A 168 13.05 -7.68 -23.67
N LEU A 169 14.13 -8.46 -23.62
CA LEU A 169 15.36 -8.19 -24.38
C LEU A 169 15.34 -9.00 -25.67
N SER A 170 15.40 -8.31 -26.81
CA SER A 170 15.34 -8.91 -28.13
C SER A 170 16.31 -8.21 -29.10
N THR A 171 16.23 -8.55 -30.37
CA THR A 171 16.85 -7.79 -31.44
C THR A 171 16.04 -6.54 -31.73
N SER A 172 16.70 -5.49 -32.25
CA SER A 172 16.01 -4.30 -32.73
C SER A 172 15.04 -4.64 -33.85
N SER A 173 13.86 -4.01 -33.81
CA SER A 173 12.81 -4.14 -34.81
C SER A 173 12.66 -2.81 -35.56
N PRO A 174 12.51 -2.80 -36.90
CA PRO A 174 12.33 -1.58 -37.66
C PRO A 174 10.95 -0.94 -37.53
N GLU A 175 10.16 -1.33 -36.55
CA GLU A 175 8.79 -0.86 -36.31
C GLU A 175 8.77 0.52 -35.65
N GLY A 176 8.59 1.57 -36.40
CA GLY A 176 8.21 2.89 -35.91
C GLY A 176 9.34 3.69 -35.25
N ALA A 177 9.25 3.99 -33.95
CA ALA A 177 10.22 4.80 -33.23
C ALA A 177 11.49 4.00 -32.87
N ARG A 178 12.53 4.73 -32.47
CA ARG A 178 13.84 4.14 -32.12
C ARG A 178 13.74 3.30 -30.84
N ASP A 179 14.29 2.10 -30.89
CA ASP A 179 14.41 1.22 -29.72
C ASP A 179 15.49 1.73 -28.76
N TYR A 180 15.33 1.40 -27.47
CA TYR A 180 16.40 1.55 -26.50
C TYR A 180 17.40 0.40 -26.65
N LEU A 181 18.67 0.74 -26.97
CA LEU A 181 19.72 -0.24 -27.10
C LEU A 181 20.44 -0.49 -25.78
N ILE A 182 20.66 -1.77 -25.47
CA ILE A 182 21.33 -2.22 -24.25
C ILE A 182 22.61 -2.95 -24.64
N PRO A 183 23.80 -2.45 -24.27
CA PRO A 183 25.07 -3.12 -24.59
C PRO A 183 25.12 -4.55 -23.99
N SER A 184 25.54 -5.51 -24.81
CA SER A 184 25.73 -6.88 -24.36
C SER A 184 27.04 -7.01 -23.58
N ARG A 185 26.95 -7.47 -22.32
CA ARG A 185 28.15 -7.82 -21.52
C ARG A 185 28.83 -9.11 -22.04
N LYS A 186 28.05 -10.00 -22.63
CA LYS A 186 28.50 -11.32 -23.07
C LYS A 186 29.15 -11.29 -24.46
N HIS A 187 28.68 -10.39 -25.32
CA HIS A 187 29.15 -10.28 -26.71
C HIS A 187 29.61 -8.84 -26.98
N LYS A 188 30.92 -8.61 -26.98
CA LYS A 188 31.51 -7.28 -27.22
C LYS A 188 31.08 -6.74 -28.57
N GLY A 189 30.69 -5.46 -28.63
CA GLY A 189 30.26 -4.76 -29.85
C GLY A 189 28.83 -5.13 -30.31
N ARG A 190 28.09 -5.96 -29.55
CA ARG A 190 26.71 -6.29 -29.85
C ARG A 190 25.77 -5.66 -28.83
N PHE A 191 24.49 -5.49 -29.22
CA PHE A 191 23.45 -4.86 -28.43
C PHE A 191 22.19 -5.73 -28.43
N TYR A 192 21.50 -5.68 -27.35
CA TYR A 192 20.07 -6.04 -27.26
C TYR A 192 19.25 -4.77 -27.45
N ALA A 193 17.96 -4.93 -27.74
CA ALA A 193 17.00 -3.85 -27.78
C ALA A 193 15.82 -4.13 -26.84
N LEU A 194 15.20 -3.06 -26.34
CA LEU A 194 13.87 -3.11 -25.76
C LEU A 194 12.87 -2.78 -26.88
N PRO A 195 12.24 -3.78 -27.52
CA PRO A 195 11.34 -3.55 -28.63
C PRO A 195 10.07 -2.84 -28.16
N GLN A 196 9.48 -2.02 -29.02
CA GLN A 196 8.23 -1.31 -28.74
C GLN A 196 7.02 -2.25 -28.67
N ALA A 197 6.99 -3.26 -29.52
CA ALA A 197 5.93 -4.23 -29.62
C ALA A 197 6.49 -5.65 -29.83
N PRO A 198 5.84 -6.69 -29.29
CA PRO A 198 6.23 -8.08 -29.48
C PRO A 198 5.70 -8.66 -30.80
N GLN A 199 5.69 -7.89 -31.90
CA GLN A 199 5.02 -8.26 -33.15
C GLN A 199 5.57 -9.54 -33.77
N ILE A 200 6.89 -9.72 -33.81
CA ILE A 200 7.52 -10.94 -34.33
C ILE A 200 7.11 -12.17 -33.51
N PHE A 201 7.07 -12.03 -32.18
CA PHE A 201 6.64 -13.12 -31.31
C PHE A 201 5.17 -13.47 -31.48
N LYS A 202 4.29 -12.47 -31.66
CA LYS A 202 2.85 -12.69 -31.94
C LYS A 202 2.68 -13.48 -33.24
N GLN A 203 3.37 -13.08 -34.32
CA GLN A 203 3.33 -13.79 -35.60
C GLN A 203 3.84 -15.23 -35.46
N LEU A 204 4.96 -15.44 -34.77
CA LEU A 204 5.51 -16.77 -34.52
C LEU A 204 4.52 -17.67 -33.78
N LEU A 205 3.85 -17.15 -32.75
CA LEU A 205 2.85 -17.89 -31.99
C LEU A 205 1.65 -18.29 -32.88
N MET A 206 1.14 -17.35 -33.71
CA MET A 206 0.04 -17.64 -34.61
C MET A 206 0.42 -18.71 -35.65
N VAL A 207 1.60 -18.63 -36.25
CA VAL A 207 2.10 -19.66 -37.19
C VAL A 207 2.30 -21.01 -36.47
N SER A 208 2.58 -20.99 -35.18
CA SER A 208 2.74 -22.19 -34.36
C SER A 208 1.41 -22.81 -33.89
N GLY A 209 0.26 -22.23 -34.29
CA GLY A 209 -1.06 -22.81 -34.01
C GLY A 209 -1.76 -22.24 -32.77
N PHE A 210 -1.32 -21.09 -32.23
CA PHE A 210 -2.06 -20.38 -31.20
C PHE A 210 -3.07 -19.44 -31.87
N ASP A 211 -4.36 -19.67 -31.66
CA ASP A 211 -5.44 -18.92 -32.31
C ASP A 211 -5.64 -17.52 -31.73
N ARG A 212 -5.45 -17.37 -30.43
CA ARG A 212 -5.72 -16.12 -29.70
C ARG A 212 -4.74 -15.89 -28.56
#